data_11d826cbdeb0e0d173bcf2642e5a67ec
#
_entry.id   11d826cbdeb0e0d173bcf2642e5a67ec
#
_cell.length_a   1.000
_cell.length_b   1.000
_cell.length_c   1.000
_cell.angle_alpha   90.00
_cell.angle_beta   90.00
_cell.angle_gamma   90.00
#
_symmetry.space_group_name_H-M   'P 1'
#
loop_
_entity.id
_entity.type
_entity.pdbx_description
1 polymer ?
#
loop_
_entity_poly.entity_id
_entity_poly.type
_entity_poly.pdbx_seq_one_letter_code
_entity_poly.pdbx_strand_id
1 'polypeptide(L)'
;MSETNSTADSRDVVLRSSIDRSLRHPVMFFFTSGAVWLALAIVLGLVASAKKHSPEFLTCFSWLDAGKVDAAHMSAMIYGWGLQAAFGIIIWLMARLSRKQCTAAGVILWAGHAWNAAVFYGVVRIMMGEGSGVTYMEFPSEVWPVLLLCYSVITIWSLIQFQVRDAGHVYVSQWYLLAGLLWFPWIAVTAWVFVFLMDGHPLMVTGVAAWFKGTLFSLFFLPVALASSYYLAPKVTGRPVYSYNIALFGFWSLAVFGPWGGMQKLVGAPVPQFLPYAGAASMILILIPAIAVGYNIIRTVIGNSEVVAESPSLRFTAAGIVLFIVFGVLSVLLHTVPAMKLTQFSYTGYGFDILGLYGVFSLCAFGAIYFIVPRITRREWLSRRFIKWHFYCSLYGVSSIVLCAVIGGVTQGQGIEDLSQPFGTMAERASQVGWGVTLAWAFLLIANLFFCLHLLLMWARLGRRSSHPTLLKAHHPENPHGPEGEVDNYSSASA
;
A
#
# COMPACT_ATOMS: atom_id res chain seq x y z
N MET A 1 29.54 10.43 -34.26
CA MET A 1 28.90 9.62 -33.21
C MET A 1 28.46 10.44 -31.99
N SER A 2 29.06 11.55 -31.61
CA SER A 2 28.66 12.40 -30.46
C SER A 2 27.39 13.22 -30.68
N GLU A 3 27.14 13.77 -31.86
CA GLU A 3 25.94 14.58 -32.17
C GLU A 3 24.66 13.78 -32.24
N THR A 4 24.71 12.54 -32.76
CA THR A 4 23.55 11.64 -32.83
C THR A 4 23.11 11.15 -31.45
N ASN A 5 24.03 10.98 -30.51
CA ASN A 5 23.68 10.63 -29.11
C ASN A 5 23.03 11.81 -28.36
N SER A 6 23.52 13.04 -28.57
CA SER A 6 22.98 14.25 -27.93
C SER A 6 21.55 14.56 -28.41
N THR A 7 21.24 14.35 -29.68
CA THR A 7 19.87 14.56 -30.23
C THR A 7 18.88 13.47 -29.82
N ALA A 8 19.33 12.22 -29.64
CA ALA A 8 18.49 11.12 -29.15
C ALA A 8 18.14 11.33 -27.67
N ASP A 9 19.10 11.78 -26.86
CA ASP A 9 18.90 12.04 -25.42
C ASP A 9 17.93 13.22 -25.19
N SER A 10 18.07 14.30 -25.98
CA SER A 10 17.15 15.44 -25.90
C SER A 10 15.71 15.06 -26.29
N ARG A 11 15.49 14.20 -27.29
CA ARG A 11 14.15 13.70 -27.67
C ARG A 11 13.53 12.86 -26.58
N ASP A 12 14.30 12.00 -25.92
CA ASP A 12 13.81 11.15 -24.82
C ASP A 12 13.36 11.99 -23.61
N VAL A 13 14.12 13.03 -23.27
CA VAL A 13 13.77 14.00 -22.21
C VAL A 13 12.47 14.74 -22.53
N VAL A 14 12.31 15.23 -23.75
CA VAL A 14 11.07 15.92 -24.20
C VAL A 14 9.88 14.97 -24.10
N LEU A 15 10.03 13.72 -24.55
CA LEU A 15 8.97 12.71 -24.48
C LEU A 15 8.58 12.43 -23.01
N ARG A 16 9.54 12.20 -22.12
CA ARG A 16 9.27 11.98 -20.69
C ARG A 16 8.54 13.16 -20.05
N SER A 17 8.97 14.38 -20.39
CA SER A 17 8.33 15.61 -19.92
C SER A 17 6.88 15.73 -20.39
N SER A 18 6.59 15.38 -21.64
CA SER A 18 5.22 15.42 -22.19
C SER A 18 4.32 14.37 -21.56
N ILE A 19 4.84 13.16 -21.28
CA ILE A 19 4.12 12.11 -20.56
C ILE A 19 3.75 12.61 -19.14
N ASP A 20 4.71 13.13 -18.38
CA ASP A 20 4.47 13.62 -17.03
C ASP A 20 3.46 14.78 -17.00
N ARG A 21 3.50 15.67 -18.00
CA ARG A 21 2.51 16.75 -18.13
C ARG A 21 1.09 16.22 -18.36
N SER A 22 0.93 15.22 -19.21
CA SER A 22 -0.38 14.62 -19.51
C SER A 22 -1.00 13.90 -18.30
N LEU A 23 -0.17 13.38 -17.39
CA LEU A 23 -0.57 12.64 -16.18
C LEU A 23 -0.79 13.52 -14.96
N ARG A 24 -0.41 14.79 -15.03
CA ARG A 24 -0.35 15.66 -13.85
C ARG A 24 -1.67 15.71 -13.07
N HIS A 25 -2.78 15.98 -13.75
CA HIS A 25 -4.07 16.13 -13.10
C HIS A 25 -4.58 14.84 -12.48
N PRO A 26 -4.68 13.71 -13.21
CA PRO A 26 -5.20 12.46 -12.63
C PRO A 26 -4.31 11.92 -11.51
N VAL A 27 -3.00 11.92 -11.66
CA VAL A 27 -2.09 11.38 -10.63
C VAL A 27 -2.09 12.25 -9.38
N MET A 28 -2.04 13.59 -9.52
CA MET A 28 -2.13 14.48 -8.35
C MET A 28 -3.48 14.34 -7.64
N PHE A 29 -4.58 14.17 -8.39
CA PHE A 29 -5.89 13.96 -7.79
C PHE A 29 -5.90 12.73 -6.89
N PHE A 30 -5.48 11.57 -7.40
CA PHE A 30 -5.46 10.33 -6.62
C PHE A 30 -4.52 10.41 -5.40
N PHE A 31 -3.34 10.98 -5.56
CA PHE A 31 -2.42 11.12 -4.43
C PHE A 31 -2.94 12.09 -3.37
N THR A 32 -3.53 13.22 -3.78
CA THR A 32 -4.01 14.22 -2.83
C THR A 32 -5.26 13.74 -2.10
N SER A 33 -6.25 13.19 -2.83
CA SER A 33 -7.45 12.63 -2.20
C SER A 33 -7.11 11.43 -1.31
N GLY A 34 -6.22 10.55 -1.77
CA GLY A 34 -5.72 9.44 -0.97
C GLY A 34 -5.05 9.90 0.32
N ALA A 35 -4.20 10.92 0.29
CA ALA A 35 -3.56 11.45 1.49
C ALA A 35 -4.56 12.06 2.50
N VAL A 36 -5.63 12.69 2.03
CA VAL A 36 -6.72 13.16 2.90
C VAL A 36 -7.44 11.99 3.56
N TRP A 37 -7.75 10.93 2.78
CA TRP A 37 -8.32 9.70 3.31
C TRP A 37 -7.41 9.00 4.32
N LEU A 38 -6.11 8.99 4.08
CA LEU A 38 -5.13 8.44 5.01
C LEU A 38 -5.14 9.19 6.35
N ALA A 39 -5.15 10.52 6.31
CA ALA A 39 -5.23 11.34 7.51
C ALA A 39 -6.52 11.03 8.30
N LEU A 40 -7.67 10.94 7.62
CA LEU A 40 -8.94 10.56 8.24
C LEU A 40 -8.88 9.12 8.80
N ALA A 41 -8.38 8.17 8.03
CA ALA A 41 -8.23 6.78 8.47
C ALA A 41 -7.39 6.68 9.74
N ILE A 42 -6.29 7.42 9.84
CA ILE A 42 -5.42 7.40 11.03
C ILE A 42 -6.09 8.06 12.23
N VAL A 43 -6.86 9.14 12.03
CA VAL A 43 -7.67 9.73 13.11
C VAL A 43 -8.68 8.71 13.65
N LEU A 44 -9.40 8.04 12.76
CA LEU A 44 -10.35 6.99 13.15
C LEU A 44 -9.63 5.80 13.83
N GLY A 45 -8.45 5.40 13.33
CA GLY A 45 -7.62 4.36 13.94
C GLY A 45 -7.13 4.71 15.33
N LEU A 46 -6.76 5.98 15.56
CA LEU A 46 -6.41 6.48 16.89
C LEU A 46 -7.61 6.38 17.85
N VAL A 47 -8.79 6.81 17.42
CA VAL A 47 -10.02 6.71 18.20
C VAL A 47 -10.39 5.26 18.49
N ALA A 48 -10.35 4.39 17.45
CA ALA A 48 -10.61 2.96 17.59
C ALA A 48 -9.65 2.30 18.58
N SER A 49 -8.36 2.63 18.51
CA SER A 49 -7.34 2.13 19.42
C SER A 49 -7.59 2.61 20.87
N ALA A 50 -7.90 3.89 21.06
CA ALA A 50 -8.20 4.44 22.38
C ALA A 50 -9.40 3.75 23.04
N LYS A 51 -10.45 3.46 22.28
CA LYS A 51 -11.64 2.75 22.79
C LYS A 51 -11.38 1.31 23.22
N LYS A 52 -10.34 0.67 22.71
CA LYS A 52 -9.98 -0.72 23.10
C LYS A 52 -9.45 -0.82 24.53
N HIS A 53 -8.86 0.24 25.07
CA HIS A 53 -8.39 0.29 26.46
C HIS A 53 -9.16 1.28 27.35
N SER A 54 -9.94 2.18 26.75
CA SER A 54 -10.77 3.17 27.43
C SER A 54 -12.16 3.20 26.77
N PRO A 55 -13.05 2.22 27.03
CA PRO A 55 -14.35 2.09 26.37
C PRO A 55 -15.22 3.34 26.47
N GLU A 56 -15.11 4.10 27.59
CA GLU A 56 -15.85 5.33 27.85
C GLU A 56 -15.38 6.54 27.02
N PHE A 57 -14.26 6.40 26.28
CA PHE A 57 -13.73 7.49 25.48
C PHE A 57 -14.70 7.88 24.35
N LEU A 58 -15.15 9.15 24.34
CA LEU A 58 -16.07 9.70 23.33
C LEU A 58 -17.42 8.97 23.21
N THR A 59 -17.96 8.39 24.29
CA THR A 59 -19.28 7.72 24.30
C THR A 59 -20.45 8.69 24.13
N CYS A 60 -20.25 10.01 24.35
CA CYS A 60 -21.26 11.02 24.07
C CYS A 60 -21.67 11.10 22.58
N PHE A 61 -20.88 10.51 21.68
CA PHE A 61 -21.15 10.48 20.25
C PHE A 61 -21.47 9.06 19.80
N SER A 62 -22.74 8.74 19.59
CA SER A 62 -23.22 7.39 19.18
C SER A 62 -22.67 6.91 17.82
N TRP A 63 -22.25 7.82 16.95
CA TRP A 63 -21.62 7.50 15.68
C TRP A 63 -20.14 7.12 15.83
N LEU A 64 -19.51 7.37 17.02
CA LEU A 64 -18.15 6.95 17.34
C LEU A 64 -18.09 5.64 18.14
N ASP A 65 -19.08 4.76 18.05
CA ASP A 65 -19.00 3.44 18.67
C ASP A 65 -17.82 2.64 18.15
N ALA A 66 -17.20 1.82 19.01
CA ALA A 66 -15.95 1.12 18.72
C ALA A 66 -16.02 0.29 17.43
N GLY A 67 -17.10 -0.45 17.20
CA GLY A 67 -17.29 -1.27 16.01
C GLY A 67 -17.43 -0.45 14.73
N LYS A 68 -18.13 0.68 14.79
CA LYS A 68 -18.29 1.60 13.64
C LYS A 68 -16.97 2.26 13.27
N VAL A 69 -16.24 2.76 14.27
CA VAL A 69 -14.98 3.48 14.05
C VAL A 69 -13.89 2.54 13.52
N ASP A 70 -13.78 1.33 14.05
CA ASP A 70 -12.80 0.33 13.59
C ASP A 70 -13.07 -0.09 12.13
N ALA A 71 -14.34 -0.34 11.78
CA ALA A 71 -14.78 -0.64 10.42
C ALA A 71 -14.53 0.52 9.45
N ALA A 72 -14.89 1.75 9.85
CA ALA A 72 -14.68 2.95 9.05
C ALA A 72 -13.18 3.26 8.87
N HIS A 73 -12.36 3.06 9.92
CA HIS A 73 -10.90 3.17 9.87
C HIS A 73 -10.30 2.27 8.79
N MET A 74 -10.60 0.98 8.84
CA MET A 74 -10.04 0.00 7.89
C MET A 74 -10.54 0.25 6.47
N SER A 75 -11.83 0.54 6.29
CA SER A 75 -12.38 0.88 4.97
C SER A 75 -11.77 2.15 4.38
N ALA A 76 -11.57 3.21 5.18
CA ALA A 76 -10.88 4.43 4.74
C ALA A 76 -9.41 4.17 4.42
N MET A 77 -8.72 3.31 5.20
CA MET A 77 -7.33 2.92 4.96
C MET A 77 -7.17 2.16 3.64
N ILE A 78 -8.06 1.21 3.37
CA ILE A 78 -7.99 0.34 2.20
C ILE A 78 -8.46 1.08 0.94
N TYR A 79 -9.72 1.54 0.93
CA TYR A 79 -10.38 2.07 -0.27
C TYR A 79 -10.17 3.57 -0.46
N GLY A 80 -10.04 4.30 0.63
CA GLY A 80 -9.74 5.73 0.60
C GLY A 80 -8.28 6.02 0.30
N TRP A 81 -7.36 5.41 1.02
CA TRP A 81 -5.91 5.62 0.83
C TRP A 81 -5.29 4.59 -0.11
N GLY A 82 -5.34 3.31 0.27
CA GLY A 82 -4.54 2.26 -0.36
C GLY A 82 -4.79 2.15 -1.85
N LEU A 83 -6.06 1.99 -2.27
CA LEU A 83 -6.39 1.87 -3.69
C LEU A 83 -6.13 3.17 -4.46
N GLN A 84 -6.38 4.34 -3.89
CA GLN A 84 -6.10 5.59 -4.59
C GLN A 84 -4.60 5.84 -4.76
N ALA A 85 -3.78 5.57 -3.75
CA ALA A 85 -2.33 5.61 -3.89
C ALA A 85 -1.85 4.62 -4.97
N ALA A 86 -2.41 3.40 -4.97
CA ALA A 86 -2.13 2.41 -6.00
C ALA A 86 -2.53 2.90 -7.40
N PHE A 87 -3.71 3.50 -7.57
CA PHE A 87 -4.14 4.04 -8.86
C PHE A 87 -3.18 5.11 -9.39
N GLY A 88 -2.78 6.06 -8.55
CA GLY A 88 -1.81 7.08 -8.95
C GLY A 88 -0.47 6.47 -9.41
N ILE A 89 0.02 5.46 -8.69
CA ILE A 89 1.25 4.73 -9.04
C ILE A 89 1.07 3.95 -10.35
N ILE A 90 -0.01 3.19 -10.49
CA ILE A 90 -0.32 2.38 -11.68
C ILE A 90 -0.39 3.28 -12.92
N ILE A 91 -1.19 4.34 -12.87
CA ILE A 91 -1.41 5.26 -13.99
C ILE A 91 -0.08 5.87 -14.45
N TRP A 92 0.73 6.33 -13.49
CA TRP A 92 2.00 6.93 -13.84
C TRP A 92 3.01 5.92 -14.38
N LEU A 93 3.20 4.78 -13.72
CA LEU A 93 4.15 3.75 -14.16
C LEU A 93 3.76 3.16 -15.52
N MET A 94 2.47 2.88 -15.75
CA MET A 94 2.01 2.34 -17.02
C MET A 94 2.31 3.29 -18.17
N ALA A 95 2.02 4.58 -18.04
CA ALA A 95 2.34 5.56 -19.09
C ALA A 95 3.85 5.74 -19.28
N ARG A 96 4.63 5.82 -18.20
CA ARG A 96 6.10 5.98 -18.27
C ARG A 96 6.79 4.78 -18.90
N LEU A 97 6.40 3.56 -18.51
CA LEU A 97 7.00 2.32 -19.03
C LEU A 97 6.51 2.01 -20.48
N SER A 98 5.30 2.44 -20.83
CA SER A 98 4.79 2.34 -22.20
C SER A 98 5.31 3.43 -23.13
N ARG A 99 5.96 4.48 -22.60
CA ARG A 99 6.45 5.65 -23.34
C ARG A 99 5.34 6.39 -24.11
N LYS A 100 4.11 6.40 -23.58
CA LYS A 100 2.94 7.03 -24.21
C LYS A 100 2.30 8.05 -23.28
N GLN A 101 1.82 9.15 -23.86
CA GLN A 101 1.06 10.16 -23.12
C GLN A 101 -0.31 9.60 -22.70
N CYS A 102 -0.87 10.16 -21.65
CA CYS A 102 -2.22 9.84 -21.20
C CYS A 102 -3.24 10.56 -22.11
N THR A 103 -4.02 9.79 -22.86
CA THR A 103 -5.02 10.32 -23.80
C THR A 103 -6.41 10.50 -23.17
N ALA A 104 -6.72 9.82 -22.08
CA ALA A 104 -8.05 9.77 -21.46
C ALA A 104 -8.07 10.32 -20.01
N ALA A 105 -7.29 11.37 -19.73
CA ALA A 105 -7.17 11.94 -18.40
C ALA A 105 -8.52 12.34 -17.77
N GLY A 106 -9.47 12.85 -18.57
CA GLY A 106 -10.81 13.21 -18.13
C GLY A 106 -11.63 12.02 -17.63
N VAL A 107 -11.56 10.87 -18.34
CA VAL A 107 -12.27 9.64 -17.96
C VAL A 107 -11.69 9.08 -16.67
N ILE A 108 -10.37 9.09 -16.52
CA ILE A 108 -9.69 8.67 -15.29
C ILE A 108 -10.10 9.56 -14.10
N LEU A 109 -10.16 10.88 -14.30
CA LEU A 109 -10.60 11.81 -13.26
C LEU A 109 -12.06 11.59 -12.88
N TRP A 110 -12.93 11.33 -13.85
CA TRP A 110 -14.33 10.99 -13.60
C TRP A 110 -14.46 9.72 -12.74
N ALA A 111 -13.74 8.66 -13.10
CA ALA A 111 -13.69 7.44 -12.29
C ALA A 111 -13.15 7.72 -10.87
N GLY A 112 -12.14 8.59 -10.75
CA GLY A 112 -11.60 8.99 -9.45
C GLY A 112 -12.62 9.76 -8.58
N HIS A 113 -13.40 10.67 -9.15
CA HIS A 113 -14.44 11.39 -8.41
C HIS A 113 -15.58 10.45 -7.97
N ALA A 114 -16.04 9.57 -8.88
CA ALA A 114 -17.04 8.57 -8.56
C ALA A 114 -16.55 7.58 -7.48
N TRP A 115 -15.27 7.18 -7.54
CA TRP A 115 -14.63 6.39 -6.50
C TRP A 115 -14.68 7.08 -5.13
N ASN A 116 -14.25 8.36 -5.07
CA ASN A 116 -14.27 9.12 -3.82
C ASN A 116 -15.68 9.29 -3.26
N ALA A 117 -16.67 9.55 -4.13
CA ALA A 117 -18.08 9.66 -3.72
C ALA A 117 -18.59 8.33 -3.13
N ALA A 118 -18.27 7.20 -3.77
CA ALA A 118 -18.65 5.87 -3.30
C ALA A 118 -17.98 5.52 -1.95
N VAL A 119 -16.69 5.81 -1.80
CA VAL A 119 -15.97 5.61 -0.53
C VAL A 119 -16.54 6.51 0.57
N PHE A 120 -16.81 7.78 0.28
CA PHE A 120 -17.40 8.70 1.23
C PHE A 120 -18.78 8.22 1.69
N TYR A 121 -19.65 7.86 0.75
CA TYR A 121 -20.96 7.29 1.05
C TYR A 121 -20.84 6.03 1.91
N GLY A 122 -19.96 5.09 1.53
CA GLY A 122 -19.75 3.85 2.29
C GLY A 122 -19.26 4.09 3.71
N VAL A 123 -18.29 4.99 3.92
CA VAL A 123 -17.80 5.35 5.26
C VAL A 123 -18.89 6.01 6.10
N VAL A 124 -19.69 6.90 5.53
CA VAL A 124 -20.83 7.53 6.23
C VAL A 124 -21.86 6.47 6.66
N ARG A 125 -22.20 5.52 5.77
CA ARG A 125 -23.14 4.43 6.09
C ARG A 125 -22.60 3.53 7.22
N ILE A 126 -21.31 3.20 7.23
CA ILE A 126 -20.69 2.48 8.35
C ILE A 126 -20.85 3.26 9.66
N MET A 127 -20.55 4.57 9.64
CA MET A 127 -20.67 5.42 10.84
C MET A 127 -22.12 5.57 11.32
N MET A 128 -23.10 5.45 10.42
CA MET A 128 -24.52 5.38 10.75
C MET A 128 -24.94 4.01 11.32
N GLY A 129 -24.10 2.99 11.23
CA GLY A 129 -24.37 1.63 11.69
C GLY A 129 -24.99 0.72 10.63
N GLU A 130 -24.90 1.12 9.37
CA GLU A 130 -25.46 0.38 8.22
C GLU A 130 -24.35 -0.33 7.41
N GLY A 131 -23.22 -0.59 8.04
CA GLY A 131 -22.15 -1.42 7.47
C GLY A 131 -22.54 -2.90 7.42
N SER A 132 -21.91 -3.66 6.50
CA SER A 132 -22.18 -5.10 6.34
C SER A 132 -21.74 -5.95 7.53
N GLY A 133 -20.82 -5.46 8.36
CA GLY A 133 -20.16 -6.24 9.42
C GLY A 133 -19.12 -7.25 8.93
N VAL A 134 -18.86 -7.33 7.63
CA VAL A 134 -17.88 -8.26 7.04
C VAL A 134 -16.53 -7.55 6.90
N THR A 135 -15.49 -8.08 7.57
CA THR A 135 -14.16 -7.48 7.60
C THR A 135 -13.58 -7.26 6.20
N TYR A 136 -13.10 -6.07 5.91
CA TYR A 136 -12.61 -5.54 4.64
C TYR A 136 -13.68 -5.39 3.55
N MET A 137 -14.90 -5.78 3.85
CA MET A 137 -16.07 -5.58 3.00
C MET A 137 -17.19 -4.84 3.74
N GLU A 138 -16.83 -3.95 4.66
CA GLU A 138 -17.75 -3.25 5.56
C GLU A 138 -18.73 -2.32 4.83
N PHE A 139 -18.43 -1.91 3.60
CA PHE A 139 -19.35 -1.11 2.80
C PHE A 139 -20.65 -1.85 2.49
N PRO A 140 -21.80 -1.16 2.46
CA PRO A 140 -23.04 -1.71 1.95
C PRO A 140 -22.90 -2.26 0.53
N SER A 141 -23.74 -3.27 0.19
CA SER A 141 -23.65 -3.99 -1.09
C SER A 141 -23.69 -3.08 -2.32
N GLU A 142 -24.45 -2.01 -2.28
CA GLU A 142 -24.65 -1.07 -3.39
C GLU A 142 -23.40 -0.23 -3.73
N VAL A 143 -22.43 -0.16 -2.83
CA VAL A 143 -21.16 0.56 -3.05
C VAL A 143 -20.25 -0.21 -4.00
N TRP A 144 -20.25 -1.53 -3.91
CA TRP A 144 -19.33 -2.41 -4.64
C TRP A 144 -19.40 -2.30 -6.17
N PRO A 145 -20.61 -2.29 -6.80
CA PRO A 145 -20.69 -2.11 -8.25
C PRO A 145 -20.05 -0.82 -8.73
N VAL A 146 -20.20 0.28 -7.99
CA VAL A 146 -19.59 1.57 -8.35
C VAL A 146 -18.07 1.49 -8.25
N LEU A 147 -17.53 0.90 -7.17
CA LEU A 147 -16.09 0.72 -7.02
C LEU A 147 -15.52 -0.18 -8.12
N LEU A 148 -16.18 -1.29 -8.44
CA LEU A 148 -15.77 -2.21 -9.50
C LEU A 148 -15.81 -1.56 -10.88
N LEU A 149 -16.82 -0.73 -11.17
CA LEU A 149 -16.90 0.03 -12.41
C LEU A 149 -15.73 1.03 -12.53
N CYS A 150 -15.48 1.83 -11.50
CA CYS A 150 -14.39 2.79 -11.47
C CYS A 150 -13.02 2.10 -11.62
N TYR A 151 -12.83 0.98 -10.93
CA TYR A 151 -11.62 0.16 -11.04
C TYR A 151 -11.44 -0.35 -12.48
N SER A 152 -12.53 -0.84 -13.11
CA SER A 152 -12.51 -1.36 -14.48
C SER A 152 -12.08 -0.29 -15.48
N VAL A 153 -12.50 0.96 -15.31
CA VAL A 153 -12.04 2.08 -16.15
C VAL A 153 -10.53 2.24 -16.08
N ILE A 154 -9.95 2.23 -14.88
CA ILE A 154 -8.48 2.36 -14.68
C ILE A 154 -7.75 1.15 -15.26
N THR A 155 -8.29 -0.05 -15.06
CA THR A 155 -7.72 -1.29 -15.59
C THR A 155 -7.72 -1.29 -17.13
N ILE A 156 -8.85 -1.00 -17.76
CA ILE A 156 -9.00 -0.98 -19.23
C ILE A 156 -8.02 0.06 -19.82
N TRP A 157 -7.98 1.26 -19.24
CA TRP A 157 -7.02 2.28 -19.67
C TRP A 157 -5.56 1.78 -19.55
N SER A 158 -5.21 1.14 -18.45
CA SER A 158 -3.86 0.61 -18.23
C SER A 158 -3.49 -0.50 -19.21
N LEU A 159 -4.45 -1.38 -19.55
CA LEU A 159 -4.26 -2.43 -20.55
C LEU A 159 -4.08 -1.84 -21.96
N ILE A 160 -4.84 -0.79 -22.31
CA ILE A 160 -4.67 -0.07 -23.57
C ILE A 160 -3.28 0.58 -23.62
N GLN A 161 -2.84 1.24 -22.54
CA GLN A 161 -1.49 1.81 -22.46
C GLN A 161 -0.41 0.75 -22.65
N PHE A 162 -0.58 -0.43 -22.05
CA PHE A 162 0.34 -1.55 -22.27
C PHE A 162 0.34 -2.06 -23.69
N GLN A 163 -0.83 -2.16 -24.31
CA GLN A 163 -0.96 -2.65 -25.70
C GLN A 163 -0.30 -1.71 -26.71
N VAL A 164 -0.47 -0.39 -26.55
CA VAL A 164 0.09 0.62 -27.46
C VAL A 164 1.52 1.02 -27.13
N ARG A 165 2.19 0.33 -26.19
CA ARG A 165 3.57 0.64 -25.79
C ARG A 165 4.51 0.58 -27.00
N ASP A 166 5.58 1.36 -26.93
CA ASP A 166 6.66 1.21 -27.89
C ASP A 166 7.24 -0.21 -27.81
N ALA A 167 7.54 -0.80 -28.97
CA ALA A 167 8.07 -2.14 -29.03
C ALA A 167 9.33 -2.28 -28.17
N GLY A 168 9.49 -3.38 -27.45
CA GLY A 168 10.65 -3.62 -26.60
C GLY A 168 10.38 -4.52 -25.41
N HIS A 169 11.30 -4.47 -24.48
CA HIS A 169 11.32 -5.30 -23.30
C HIS A 169 10.15 -5.00 -22.34
N VAL A 170 9.53 -6.04 -21.78
CA VAL A 170 8.53 -5.91 -20.72
C VAL A 170 9.24 -5.91 -19.38
N TYR A 171 9.14 -4.80 -18.66
CA TYR A 171 9.82 -4.64 -17.38
C TYR A 171 9.16 -5.41 -16.25
N VAL A 172 9.92 -5.82 -15.25
CA VAL A 172 9.43 -6.49 -14.04
C VAL A 172 8.26 -5.74 -13.40
N SER A 173 8.36 -4.41 -13.29
CA SER A 173 7.29 -3.56 -12.77
C SER A 173 5.96 -3.74 -13.53
N GLN A 174 6.01 -3.93 -14.86
CA GLN A 174 4.80 -4.13 -15.66
C GLN A 174 4.15 -5.49 -15.38
N TRP A 175 4.93 -6.56 -15.12
CA TRP A 175 4.37 -7.85 -14.74
C TRP A 175 3.53 -7.74 -13.47
N TYR A 176 4.11 -7.14 -12.42
CA TYR A 176 3.42 -6.96 -11.14
C TYR A 176 2.19 -6.08 -11.27
N LEU A 177 2.26 -4.97 -12.06
CA LEU A 177 1.10 -4.09 -12.27
C LEU A 177 -0.02 -4.80 -13.02
N LEU A 178 0.29 -5.49 -14.11
CA LEU A 178 -0.70 -6.23 -14.90
C LEU A 178 -1.36 -7.33 -14.07
N ALA A 179 -0.56 -8.05 -13.28
CA ALA A 179 -1.07 -9.06 -12.38
C ALA A 179 -2.05 -8.46 -11.36
N GLY A 180 -1.65 -7.41 -10.63
CA GLY A 180 -2.53 -6.75 -9.67
C GLY A 180 -3.81 -6.20 -10.29
N LEU A 181 -3.72 -5.61 -11.50
CA LEU A 181 -4.87 -5.10 -12.24
C LEU A 181 -5.87 -6.20 -12.64
N LEU A 182 -5.40 -7.41 -12.95
CA LEU A 182 -6.26 -8.52 -13.36
C LEU A 182 -6.74 -9.35 -12.15
N TRP A 183 -5.93 -9.48 -11.10
CA TRP A 183 -6.29 -10.26 -9.93
C TRP A 183 -7.33 -9.57 -9.05
N PHE A 184 -7.26 -8.24 -8.88
CA PHE A 184 -8.21 -7.53 -8.03
C PHE A 184 -9.68 -7.69 -8.47
N PRO A 185 -10.08 -7.52 -9.74
CA PRO A 185 -11.46 -7.75 -10.15
C PRO A 185 -11.92 -9.19 -9.87
N TRP A 186 -11.05 -10.16 -10.10
CA TRP A 186 -11.34 -11.55 -9.79
C TRP A 186 -11.69 -11.75 -8.31
N ILE A 187 -10.80 -11.32 -7.40
CA ILE A 187 -11.04 -11.51 -5.96
C ILE A 187 -12.22 -10.68 -5.46
N ALA A 188 -12.36 -9.43 -5.94
CA ALA A 188 -13.39 -8.51 -5.47
C ALA A 188 -14.80 -8.90 -5.98
N VAL A 189 -14.93 -9.31 -7.25
CA VAL A 189 -16.22 -9.79 -7.80
C VAL A 189 -16.61 -11.09 -7.13
N THR A 190 -15.67 -12.04 -6.97
CA THR A 190 -15.93 -13.29 -6.26
C THR A 190 -16.44 -13.00 -4.85
N ALA A 191 -15.74 -12.16 -4.10
CA ALA A 191 -16.13 -11.82 -2.73
C ALA A 191 -17.50 -11.12 -2.69
N TRP A 192 -17.74 -10.13 -3.57
CA TRP A 192 -19.03 -9.43 -3.61
C TRP A 192 -20.20 -10.35 -3.93
N VAL A 193 -20.06 -11.26 -4.91
CA VAL A 193 -21.11 -12.21 -5.27
C VAL A 193 -21.43 -13.15 -4.11
N PHE A 194 -20.42 -13.77 -3.51
CA PHE A 194 -20.62 -14.76 -2.44
C PHE A 194 -21.04 -14.15 -1.11
N VAL A 195 -20.65 -12.90 -0.81
CA VAL A 195 -21.00 -12.25 0.45
C VAL A 195 -22.37 -11.57 0.38
N PHE A 196 -22.74 -10.98 -0.75
CA PHE A 196 -23.94 -10.13 -0.83
C PHE A 196 -25.04 -10.61 -1.76
N LEU A 197 -24.74 -11.37 -2.81
CA LEU A 197 -25.72 -11.74 -3.82
C LEU A 197 -26.22 -13.18 -3.70
N MET A 198 -25.44 -14.06 -3.10
CA MET A 198 -25.83 -15.44 -2.87
C MET A 198 -26.36 -15.60 -1.43
N ASP A 199 -27.51 -16.27 -1.28
CA ASP A 199 -27.98 -16.70 0.04
C ASP A 199 -27.13 -17.87 0.56
N GLY A 200 -25.87 -17.50 0.89
CA GLY A 200 -24.87 -18.45 1.32
C GLY A 200 -24.95 -18.79 2.81
N HIS A 201 -24.51 -20.00 3.15
CA HIS A 201 -24.36 -20.39 4.54
C HIS A 201 -23.35 -19.43 5.23
N PRO A 202 -23.58 -18.96 6.47
CA PRO A 202 -22.70 -18.02 7.18
C PRO A 202 -21.22 -18.42 7.18
N LEU A 203 -20.93 -19.71 7.24
CA LEU A 203 -19.57 -20.26 7.17
C LEU A 203 -18.91 -19.97 5.82
N MET A 204 -19.66 -20.05 4.70
CA MET A 204 -19.16 -19.71 3.37
C MET A 204 -18.83 -18.21 3.27
N VAL A 205 -19.73 -17.34 3.75
CA VAL A 205 -19.53 -15.89 3.81
C VAL A 205 -18.26 -15.56 4.60
N THR A 206 -18.11 -16.15 5.80
CA THR A 206 -16.92 -15.97 6.64
C THR A 206 -15.64 -16.45 5.94
N GLY A 207 -15.71 -17.61 5.28
CA GLY A 207 -14.57 -18.17 4.55
C GLY A 207 -14.13 -17.30 3.37
N VAL A 208 -15.09 -16.82 2.57
CA VAL A 208 -14.81 -15.93 1.43
C VAL A 208 -14.29 -14.57 1.92
N ALA A 209 -14.85 -14.02 3.00
CA ALA A 209 -14.36 -12.78 3.59
C ALA A 209 -12.92 -12.91 4.09
N ALA A 210 -12.59 -14.01 4.78
CA ALA A 210 -11.22 -14.29 5.23
C ALA A 210 -10.26 -14.44 4.05
N TRP A 211 -10.66 -15.14 3.00
CA TRP A 211 -9.91 -15.26 1.75
C TRP A 211 -9.70 -13.91 1.07
N PHE A 212 -10.76 -13.12 0.90
CA PHE A 212 -10.66 -11.79 0.30
C PHE A 212 -9.69 -10.88 1.07
N LYS A 213 -9.78 -10.88 2.40
CA LYS A 213 -8.86 -10.13 3.26
C LYS A 213 -7.40 -10.50 3.03
N GLY A 214 -7.07 -11.78 2.97
CA GLY A 214 -5.70 -12.26 2.74
C GLY A 214 -5.20 -11.99 1.32
N THR A 215 -6.05 -12.26 0.33
CA THR A 215 -5.70 -12.10 -1.08
C THR A 215 -5.63 -10.65 -1.54
N LEU A 216 -6.40 -9.75 -0.95
CA LEU A 216 -6.35 -8.32 -1.26
C LEU A 216 -4.93 -7.74 -1.05
N PHE A 217 -4.27 -8.13 0.03
CA PHE A 217 -2.88 -7.72 0.25
C PHE A 217 -1.93 -8.41 -0.73
N SER A 218 -1.97 -9.73 -0.82
CA SER A 218 -0.99 -10.51 -1.59
C SER A 218 -1.13 -10.37 -3.10
N LEU A 219 -2.35 -10.17 -3.62
CA LEU A 219 -2.64 -10.11 -5.06
C LEU A 219 -2.86 -8.69 -5.61
N PHE A 220 -3.00 -7.67 -4.76
CA PHE A 220 -3.14 -6.30 -5.22
C PHE A 220 -2.12 -5.34 -4.60
N PHE A 221 -2.16 -5.14 -3.28
CA PHE A 221 -1.29 -4.14 -2.64
C PHE A 221 0.19 -4.49 -2.75
N LEU A 222 0.53 -5.73 -2.49
CA LEU A 222 1.92 -6.19 -2.60
C LEU A 222 2.46 -6.10 -4.03
N PRO A 223 1.78 -6.57 -5.08
CA PRO A 223 2.20 -6.36 -6.47
C PRO A 223 2.48 -4.89 -6.82
N VAL A 224 1.61 -3.95 -6.42
CA VAL A 224 1.83 -2.52 -6.69
C VAL A 224 3.05 -1.98 -5.92
N ALA A 225 3.24 -2.38 -4.66
CA ALA A 225 4.41 -2.03 -3.87
C ALA A 225 5.70 -2.53 -4.51
N LEU A 226 5.72 -3.79 -4.94
CA LEU A 226 6.87 -4.41 -5.60
C LEU A 226 7.14 -3.81 -6.98
N ALA A 227 6.11 -3.52 -7.77
CA ALA A 227 6.23 -2.83 -9.05
C ALA A 227 6.91 -1.47 -8.91
N SER A 228 6.48 -0.66 -7.93
CA SER A 228 7.09 0.63 -7.65
C SER A 228 8.55 0.48 -7.19
N SER A 229 8.84 -0.52 -6.37
CA SER A 229 10.18 -0.79 -5.85
C SER A 229 11.15 -1.23 -6.95
N TYR A 230 10.72 -2.12 -7.86
CA TYR A 230 11.51 -2.53 -9.03
C TYR A 230 11.72 -1.41 -10.05
N TYR A 231 10.88 -0.39 -10.05
CA TYR A 231 11.12 0.80 -10.84
C TYR A 231 12.08 1.78 -10.15
N LEU A 232 11.85 2.07 -8.86
CA LEU A 232 12.57 3.10 -8.13
C LEU A 232 14.02 2.71 -7.83
N ALA A 233 14.27 1.47 -7.38
CA ALA A 233 15.61 1.04 -7.00
C ALA A 233 16.61 1.16 -8.17
N PRO A 234 16.35 0.63 -9.38
CA PRO A 234 17.24 0.83 -10.53
C PRO A 234 17.33 2.28 -10.98
N LYS A 235 16.18 2.98 -10.98
CA LYS A 235 16.10 4.36 -11.52
C LYS A 235 16.86 5.36 -10.67
N VAL A 236 16.81 5.23 -9.34
CA VAL A 236 17.47 6.17 -8.41
C VAL A 236 18.96 5.83 -8.27
N THR A 237 19.33 4.54 -8.31
CA THR A 237 20.74 4.13 -8.20
C THR A 237 21.50 4.16 -9.52
N GLY A 238 20.80 4.24 -10.67
CA GLY A 238 21.38 4.12 -11.99
C GLY A 238 21.91 2.73 -12.35
N ARG A 239 21.56 1.72 -11.54
CA ARG A 239 21.99 0.34 -11.75
C ARG A 239 20.84 -0.50 -12.28
N PRO A 240 21.12 -1.50 -13.16
CA PRO A 240 20.09 -2.45 -13.56
C PRO A 240 19.64 -3.30 -12.36
N VAL A 241 18.46 -3.91 -12.48
CA VAL A 241 17.99 -4.94 -11.52
C VAL A 241 19.06 -6.03 -11.40
N TYR A 242 19.43 -6.39 -10.18
CA TYR A 242 20.50 -7.33 -9.90
C TYR A 242 20.33 -8.66 -10.65
N SER A 243 19.12 -9.22 -10.64
CA SER A 243 18.82 -10.46 -11.36
C SER A 243 17.36 -10.50 -11.81
N TYR A 244 17.14 -10.62 -13.13
CA TYR A 244 15.82 -10.86 -13.69
C TYR A 244 15.27 -12.25 -13.36
N ASN A 245 16.13 -13.26 -13.24
CA ASN A 245 15.72 -14.62 -12.86
C ASN A 245 15.16 -14.66 -11.43
N ILE A 246 15.79 -13.94 -10.49
CA ILE A 246 15.28 -13.82 -9.12
C ILE A 246 13.98 -13.00 -9.10
N ALA A 247 13.86 -11.96 -9.93
CA ALA A 247 12.62 -11.20 -10.05
C ALA A 247 11.48 -12.08 -10.58
N LEU A 248 11.75 -12.89 -11.59
CA LEU A 248 10.80 -13.85 -12.16
C LEU A 248 10.38 -14.91 -11.13
N PHE A 249 11.35 -15.47 -10.40
CA PHE A 249 11.07 -16.42 -9.32
C PHE A 249 10.21 -15.80 -8.21
N GLY A 250 10.52 -14.58 -7.77
CA GLY A 250 9.73 -13.84 -6.79
C GLY A 250 8.30 -13.57 -7.27
N PHE A 251 8.12 -13.22 -8.54
CA PHE A 251 6.81 -13.02 -9.15
C PHE A 251 5.97 -14.29 -9.16
N TRP A 252 6.51 -15.38 -9.70
CA TRP A 252 5.77 -16.63 -9.81
C TRP A 252 5.51 -17.30 -8.45
N SER A 253 6.44 -17.22 -7.51
CA SER A 253 6.19 -17.71 -6.15
C SER A 253 5.04 -16.93 -5.48
N LEU A 254 4.95 -15.61 -5.67
CA LEU A 254 3.81 -14.82 -5.20
C LEU A 254 2.50 -15.23 -5.90
N ALA A 255 2.54 -15.44 -7.22
CA ALA A 255 1.37 -15.85 -7.99
C ALA A 255 0.82 -17.22 -7.57
N VAL A 256 1.68 -18.14 -7.13
CA VAL A 256 1.28 -19.48 -6.67
C VAL A 256 0.79 -19.46 -5.23
N PHE A 257 1.50 -18.78 -4.34
CA PHE A 257 1.16 -18.81 -2.91
C PHE A 257 0.12 -17.75 -2.53
N GLY A 258 0.17 -16.54 -3.10
CA GLY A 258 -0.73 -15.45 -2.76
C GLY A 258 -2.23 -15.76 -2.78
N PRO A 259 -2.76 -16.54 -3.77
CA PRO A 259 -4.18 -16.85 -3.88
C PRO A 259 -4.80 -17.62 -2.72
N TRP A 260 -4.03 -18.26 -1.88
CA TRP A 260 -4.50 -19.07 -0.74
C TRP A 260 -4.51 -18.29 0.58
N GLY A 261 -4.00 -17.06 0.59
CA GLY A 261 -3.95 -16.21 1.78
C GLY A 261 -5.35 -15.98 2.39
N GLY A 262 -5.43 -15.95 3.73
CA GLY A 262 -6.67 -15.76 4.48
C GLY A 262 -7.36 -17.06 4.89
N MET A 263 -7.23 -18.15 4.13
CA MET A 263 -7.86 -19.44 4.43
C MET A 263 -7.40 -20.05 5.77
N GLN A 264 -6.18 -19.75 6.23
CA GLN A 264 -5.67 -20.22 7.53
C GLN A 264 -6.54 -19.77 8.71
N LYS A 265 -7.31 -18.70 8.57
CA LYS A 265 -8.24 -18.22 9.61
C LYS A 265 -9.42 -19.14 9.86
N LEU A 266 -9.59 -20.14 9.01
CA LEU A 266 -10.63 -21.17 9.15
C LEU A 266 -10.19 -22.39 9.98
N VAL A 267 -9.02 -22.35 10.60
CA VAL A 267 -8.57 -23.40 11.53
C VAL A 267 -9.57 -23.54 12.68
N GLY A 268 -10.05 -24.78 12.92
CA GLY A 268 -11.06 -25.06 13.92
C GLY A 268 -12.50 -24.86 13.46
N ALA A 269 -12.75 -24.29 12.28
CA ALA A 269 -14.07 -24.19 11.70
C ALA A 269 -14.52 -25.54 11.07
N PRO A 270 -15.85 -25.81 10.95
CA PRO A 270 -16.39 -27.03 10.32
C PRO A 270 -16.30 -26.94 8.79
N VAL A 271 -15.07 -26.81 8.26
CA VAL A 271 -14.74 -26.79 6.83
C VAL A 271 -13.83 -27.96 6.50
N PRO A 272 -13.73 -28.34 5.21
CA PRO A 272 -12.72 -29.32 4.79
C PRO A 272 -11.33 -28.88 5.22
N GLN A 273 -10.62 -29.72 5.94
CA GLN A 273 -9.34 -29.36 6.59
C GLN A 273 -8.23 -28.93 5.61
N PHE A 274 -8.30 -29.35 4.35
CA PHE A 274 -7.33 -28.91 3.36
C PHE A 274 -7.32 -27.38 3.15
N LEU A 275 -8.47 -26.69 3.34
CA LEU A 275 -8.58 -25.25 3.16
C LEU A 275 -7.71 -24.48 4.17
N PRO A 276 -7.87 -24.64 5.49
CA PRO A 276 -7.03 -23.94 6.45
C PRO A 276 -5.57 -24.35 6.38
N TYR A 277 -5.26 -25.62 6.06
CA TYR A 277 -3.86 -26.07 5.90
C TYR A 277 -3.20 -25.50 4.64
N ALA A 278 -3.93 -25.43 3.52
CA ALA A 278 -3.45 -24.78 2.31
C ALA A 278 -3.18 -23.28 2.57
N GLY A 279 -4.08 -22.61 3.29
CA GLY A 279 -3.88 -21.22 3.73
C GLY A 279 -2.66 -21.05 4.64
N ALA A 280 -2.46 -21.94 5.61
CA ALA A 280 -1.30 -21.91 6.50
C ALA A 280 0.02 -22.14 5.73
N ALA A 281 0.04 -23.14 4.85
CA ALA A 281 1.19 -23.40 3.99
C ALA A 281 1.50 -22.19 3.09
N SER A 282 0.49 -21.58 2.49
CA SER A 282 0.63 -20.37 1.69
C SER A 282 1.28 -19.22 2.49
N MET A 283 0.77 -18.95 3.69
CA MET A 283 1.30 -17.89 4.54
C MET A 283 2.74 -18.17 4.99
N ILE A 284 3.12 -19.42 5.21
CA ILE A 284 4.50 -19.80 5.49
C ILE A 284 5.38 -19.61 4.25
N LEU A 285 4.88 -20.01 3.09
CA LEU A 285 5.62 -19.96 1.83
C LEU A 285 5.73 -18.53 1.25
N ILE A 286 4.98 -17.55 1.77
CA ILE A 286 5.15 -16.14 1.39
C ILE A 286 6.55 -15.60 1.78
N LEU A 287 7.27 -16.28 2.67
CA LEU A 287 8.67 -15.98 2.95
C LEU A 287 9.55 -16.10 1.70
N ILE A 288 9.22 -17.01 0.79
CA ILE A 288 9.99 -17.24 -0.45
C ILE A 288 10.01 -15.97 -1.33
N PRO A 289 8.87 -15.41 -1.77
CA PRO A 289 8.89 -14.15 -2.51
C PRO A 289 9.43 -12.98 -1.68
N ALA A 290 9.24 -12.97 -0.35
CA ALA A 290 9.78 -11.91 0.49
C ALA A 290 11.32 -11.89 0.48
N ILE A 291 11.96 -13.05 0.61
CA ILE A 291 13.41 -13.16 0.54
C ILE A 291 13.91 -12.93 -0.89
N ALA A 292 13.27 -13.52 -1.91
CA ALA A 292 13.71 -13.39 -3.29
C ALA A 292 13.69 -11.92 -3.75
N VAL A 293 12.57 -11.22 -3.56
CA VAL A 293 12.42 -9.81 -3.93
C VAL A 293 13.29 -8.92 -3.05
N GLY A 294 13.27 -9.15 -1.72
CA GLY A 294 14.09 -8.41 -0.77
C GLY A 294 15.57 -8.49 -1.10
N TYR A 295 16.10 -9.69 -1.31
CA TYR A 295 17.49 -9.91 -1.73
C TYR A 295 17.80 -9.19 -3.04
N ASN A 296 16.94 -9.33 -4.06
CA ASN A 296 17.15 -8.75 -5.38
C ASN A 296 17.22 -7.21 -5.32
N ILE A 297 16.31 -6.58 -4.59
CA ILE A 297 16.28 -5.11 -4.44
C ILE A 297 17.45 -4.63 -3.58
N ILE A 298 17.73 -5.29 -2.45
CA ILE A 298 18.89 -4.95 -1.60
C ILE A 298 20.19 -5.03 -2.41
N ARG A 299 20.39 -6.10 -3.21
CA ARG A 299 21.58 -6.24 -4.07
C ARG A 299 21.64 -5.19 -5.17
N THR A 300 20.52 -4.72 -5.68
CA THR A 300 20.47 -3.61 -6.64
C THR A 300 20.94 -2.29 -5.99
N VAL A 301 20.63 -2.07 -4.71
CA VAL A 301 20.91 -0.83 -3.98
C VAL A 301 22.25 -0.86 -3.24
N ILE A 302 22.77 -2.04 -2.91
CA ILE A 302 23.98 -2.19 -2.10
C ILE A 302 25.20 -1.50 -2.75
N GLY A 303 25.99 -0.81 -1.94
CA GLY A 303 27.13 0.01 -2.41
C GLY A 303 26.74 1.46 -2.78
N ASN A 304 25.45 1.83 -2.60
CA ASN A 304 24.96 3.20 -2.79
C ASN A 304 24.27 3.72 -1.50
N SER A 305 24.85 3.45 -0.34
CA SER A 305 24.29 3.85 0.96
C SER A 305 24.04 5.35 1.09
N GLU A 306 24.90 6.18 0.49
CA GLU A 306 24.74 7.62 0.46
C GLU A 306 23.50 8.02 -0.33
N VAL A 307 23.26 7.40 -1.49
CA VAL A 307 22.07 7.63 -2.31
C VAL A 307 20.80 7.25 -1.54
N VAL A 308 20.82 6.13 -0.80
CA VAL A 308 19.68 5.74 0.05
C VAL A 308 19.45 6.76 1.16
N ALA A 309 20.52 7.26 1.79
CA ALA A 309 20.43 8.24 2.87
C ALA A 309 19.93 9.60 2.37
N GLU A 310 20.28 10.00 1.16
CA GLU A 310 19.91 11.30 0.60
C GLU A 310 18.55 11.30 -0.11
N SER A 311 18.20 10.21 -0.81
CA SER A 311 16.95 10.10 -1.55
C SER A 311 15.80 9.67 -0.65
N PRO A 312 14.79 10.53 -0.40
CA PRO A 312 13.60 10.14 0.34
C PRO A 312 12.85 8.98 -0.29
N SER A 313 12.72 8.99 -1.62
CA SER A 313 12.01 7.93 -2.35
C SER A 313 12.65 6.56 -2.12
N LEU A 314 13.97 6.47 -2.24
CA LEU A 314 14.67 5.21 -2.05
C LEU A 314 14.69 4.77 -0.58
N ARG A 315 14.77 5.72 0.36
CA ARG A 315 14.73 5.43 1.80
C ARG A 315 13.39 4.79 2.21
N PHE A 316 12.28 5.38 1.80
CA PHE A 316 10.95 4.82 2.06
C PHE A 316 10.77 3.45 1.40
N THR A 317 11.18 3.30 0.14
CA THR A 317 11.12 2.03 -0.58
C THR A 317 11.97 0.95 0.09
N ALA A 318 13.21 1.28 0.49
CA ALA A 318 14.08 0.33 1.18
C ALA A 318 13.50 -0.12 2.52
N ALA A 319 12.92 0.81 3.30
CA ALA A 319 12.24 0.48 4.54
C ALA A 319 11.03 -0.44 4.30
N GLY A 320 10.20 -0.15 3.29
CA GLY A 320 9.07 -1.01 2.91
C GLY A 320 9.50 -2.42 2.50
N ILE A 321 10.60 -2.55 1.75
CA ILE A 321 11.16 -3.86 1.37
C ILE A 321 11.75 -4.62 2.57
N VAL A 322 12.41 -3.93 3.51
CA VAL A 322 12.87 -4.57 4.76
C VAL A 322 11.67 -5.06 5.56
N LEU A 323 10.61 -4.26 5.68
CA LEU A 323 9.38 -4.68 6.36
C LEU A 323 8.64 -5.80 5.60
N PHE A 324 8.81 -5.94 4.29
CA PHE A 324 8.30 -7.11 3.56
C PHE A 324 9.04 -8.39 3.96
N ILE A 325 10.35 -8.33 4.17
CA ILE A 325 11.10 -9.48 4.71
C ILE A 325 10.61 -9.81 6.13
N VAL A 326 10.42 -8.78 6.98
CA VAL A 326 9.86 -8.95 8.34
C VAL A 326 8.46 -9.55 8.28
N PHE A 327 7.61 -9.11 7.34
CA PHE A 327 6.28 -9.69 7.09
C PHE A 327 6.38 -11.18 6.76
N GLY A 328 7.29 -11.57 5.88
CA GLY A 328 7.53 -12.98 5.55
C GLY A 328 8.00 -13.81 6.74
N VAL A 329 8.92 -13.29 7.55
CA VAL A 329 9.41 -13.97 8.76
C VAL A 329 8.29 -14.11 9.80
N LEU A 330 7.56 -13.04 10.09
CA LEU A 330 6.42 -13.08 11.02
C LEU A 330 5.32 -14.00 10.50
N SER A 331 5.12 -14.05 9.18
CA SER A 331 4.15 -14.98 8.58
C SER A 331 4.48 -16.43 8.90
N VAL A 332 5.76 -16.83 8.84
CA VAL A 332 6.19 -18.18 9.26
C VAL A 332 5.92 -18.40 10.74
N LEU A 333 6.29 -17.45 11.59
CA LEU A 333 6.17 -17.59 13.04
C LEU A 333 4.72 -17.68 13.52
N LEU A 334 3.81 -16.92 12.88
CA LEU A 334 2.43 -16.75 13.35
C LEU A 334 1.43 -17.74 12.72
N HIS A 335 1.77 -18.36 11.58
CA HIS A 335 0.84 -19.22 10.84
C HIS A 335 1.21 -20.70 10.87
N THR A 336 2.10 -21.13 11.76
CA THR A 336 2.19 -22.56 12.10
C THR A 336 0.97 -22.96 12.90
N VAL A 337 0.49 -24.21 12.74
CA VAL A 337 -0.73 -24.68 13.42
C VAL A 337 -0.69 -24.47 14.95
N PRO A 338 0.42 -24.75 15.65
CA PRO A 338 0.50 -24.44 17.08
C PRO A 338 0.42 -22.93 17.40
N ALA A 339 1.06 -22.10 16.59
CA ALA A 339 1.01 -20.64 16.81
C ALA A 339 -0.39 -20.08 16.54
N MET A 340 -1.13 -20.58 15.55
CA MET A 340 -2.48 -20.12 15.24
C MET A 340 -3.46 -20.35 16.38
N LYS A 341 -3.29 -21.34 17.24
CA LYS A 341 -4.10 -21.51 18.46
C LYS A 341 -4.02 -20.29 19.35
N LEU A 342 -2.84 -19.68 19.48
CA LEU A 342 -2.62 -18.50 20.29
C LEU A 342 -2.95 -17.18 19.57
N THR A 343 -2.86 -17.14 18.24
CA THR A 343 -2.90 -15.89 17.47
C THR A 343 -4.22 -15.61 16.78
N GLN A 344 -5.06 -16.63 16.58
CA GLN A 344 -6.24 -16.55 15.69
C GLN A 344 -7.29 -15.52 16.14
N PHE A 345 -7.58 -15.42 17.42
CA PHE A 345 -8.58 -14.49 17.98
C PHE A 345 -7.95 -13.36 18.80
N SER A 346 -6.72 -13.03 18.50
CA SER A 346 -5.94 -12.05 19.25
C SER A 346 -5.56 -10.82 18.42
N TYR A 347 -5.01 -9.80 19.08
CA TYR A 347 -4.48 -8.58 18.45
C TYR A 347 -3.35 -8.82 17.45
N THR A 348 -2.74 -10.01 17.46
CA THR A 348 -1.66 -10.37 16.52
C THR A 348 -2.09 -10.19 15.07
N GLY A 349 -3.33 -10.58 14.74
CA GLY A 349 -3.86 -10.43 13.37
C GLY A 349 -3.96 -8.98 12.93
N TYR A 350 -4.34 -8.07 13.83
CA TYR A 350 -4.40 -6.64 13.55
C TYR A 350 -2.99 -6.06 13.28
N GLY A 351 -2.00 -6.39 14.11
CA GLY A 351 -0.63 -5.97 13.89
C GLY A 351 -0.06 -6.45 12.56
N PHE A 352 -0.38 -7.69 12.19
CA PHE A 352 0.04 -8.27 10.91
C PHE A 352 -0.61 -7.56 9.70
N ASP A 353 -1.89 -7.21 9.79
CA ASP A 353 -2.59 -6.44 8.76
C ASP A 353 -1.97 -5.04 8.58
N ILE A 354 -1.68 -4.33 9.66
CA ILE A 354 -1.04 -3.02 9.62
C ILE A 354 0.40 -3.09 9.09
N LEU A 355 1.14 -4.15 9.42
CA LEU A 355 2.45 -4.39 8.82
C LEU A 355 2.36 -4.49 7.29
N GLY A 356 1.39 -5.25 6.77
CA GLY A 356 1.17 -5.37 5.33
C GLY A 356 0.75 -4.06 4.68
N LEU A 357 -0.34 -3.46 5.17
CA LEU A 357 -0.96 -2.28 4.55
C LEU A 357 -0.14 -1.00 4.75
N TYR A 358 0.34 -0.76 5.96
CA TYR A 358 1.09 0.47 6.24
C TYR A 358 2.61 0.24 6.13
N GLY A 359 3.13 -0.83 6.73
CA GLY A 359 4.56 -1.11 6.75
C GLY A 359 5.13 -1.44 5.37
N VAL A 360 4.49 -2.34 4.63
CA VAL A 360 4.98 -2.74 3.32
C VAL A 360 4.44 -1.83 2.23
N PHE A 361 3.12 -1.83 2.05
CA PHE A 361 2.52 -1.10 0.92
C PHE A 361 2.68 0.41 1.05
N SER A 362 2.26 1.02 2.18
CA SER A 362 2.25 2.49 2.26
C SER A 362 3.65 3.08 2.26
N LEU A 363 4.66 2.44 2.88
CA LEU A 363 6.04 2.95 2.77
C LEU A 363 6.56 2.90 1.33
N CYS A 364 6.31 1.81 0.57
CA CYS A 364 6.66 1.77 -0.84
C CYS A 364 5.89 2.83 -1.66
N ALA A 365 4.61 3.03 -1.36
CA ALA A 365 3.78 4.05 -2.00
C ALA A 365 4.29 5.47 -1.69
N PHE A 366 4.67 5.77 -0.45
CA PHE A 366 5.31 7.06 -0.11
C PHE A 366 6.60 7.27 -0.89
N GLY A 367 7.43 6.22 -1.02
CA GLY A 367 8.63 6.25 -1.85
C GLY A 367 8.31 6.63 -3.29
N ALA A 368 7.28 6.02 -3.88
CA ALA A 368 6.80 6.34 -5.22
C ALA A 368 6.26 7.77 -5.32
N ILE A 369 5.44 8.22 -4.37
CA ILE A 369 4.86 9.57 -4.36
C ILE A 369 5.97 10.63 -4.24
N TYR A 370 6.95 10.43 -3.36
CA TYR A 370 8.09 11.35 -3.24
C TYR A 370 8.93 11.44 -4.51
N PHE A 371 8.94 10.40 -5.34
CA PHE A 371 9.60 10.39 -6.64
C PHE A 371 8.74 11.01 -7.75
N ILE A 372 7.46 10.68 -7.81
CA ILE A 372 6.55 11.03 -8.92
C ILE A 372 6.13 12.50 -8.86
N VAL A 373 5.73 12.99 -7.67
CA VAL A 373 5.11 14.32 -7.52
C VAL A 373 6.00 15.46 -7.99
N PRO A 374 7.30 15.53 -7.67
CA PRO A 374 8.18 16.58 -8.20
C PRO A 374 8.23 16.60 -9.73
N ARG A 375 8.21 15.42 -10.36
CA ARG A 375 8.28 15.29 -11.82
C ARG A 375 7.04 15.81 -12.52
N ILE A 376 5.85 15.40 -12.07
CA ILE A 376 4.58 15.82 -12.67
C ILE A 376 4.23 17.28 -12.35
N THR A 377 4.66 17.81 -11.20
CA THR A 377 4.42 19.21 -10.80
C THR A 377 5.52 20.17 -11.28
N ARG A 378 6.67 19.66 -11.65
CA ARG A 378 7.90 20.41 -11.92
C ARG A 378 8.27 21.35 -10.76
N ARG A 379 8.10 20.86 -9.54
CA ARG A 379 8.41 21.58 -8.32
C ARG A 379 9.03 20.66 -7.30
N GLU A 380 9.92 21.19 -6.50
CA GLU A 380 10.54 20.51 -5.39
C GLU A 380 9.70 20.58 -4.13
N TRP A 381 9.87 19.58 -3.27
CA TRP A 381 9.27 19.56 -1.96
C TRP A 381 9.75 20.73 -1.10
N LEU A 382 8.84 21.36 -0.36
CA LEU A 382 9.11 22.56 0.42
C LEU A 382 10.12 22.36 1.55
N SER A 383 10.07 21.20 2.22
CA SER A 383 10.84 20.97 3.44
C SER A 383 11.38 19.55 3.53
N ARG A 384 12.72 19.42 3.57
CA ARG A 384 13.38 18.16 3.89
C ARG A 384 13.09 17.68 5.32
N ARG A 385 12.84 18.63 6.25
CA ARG A 385 12.54 18.28 7.64
C ARG A 385 11.20 17.56 7.75
N PHE A 386 10.16 18.01 7.04
CA PHE A 386 8.85 17.36 7.02
C PHE A 386 8.96 15.92 6.49
N ILE A 387 9.76 15.70 5.44
CA ILE A 387 9.99 14.36 4.89
C ILE A 387 10.71 13.46 5.89
N LYS A 388 11.71 14.00 6.62
CA LYS A 388 12.40 13.25 7.68
C LYS A 388 11.44 12.86 8.81
N TRP A 389 10.63 13.81 9.30
CA TRP A 389 9.62 13.52 10.31
C TRP A 389 8.61 12.49 9.83
N HIS A 390 8.08 12.66 8.61
CA HIS A 390 7.19 11.66 8.02
C HIS A 390 7.82 10.27 8.00
N PHE A 391 9.07 10.15 7.57
CA PHE A 391 9.77 8.88 7.49
C PHE A 391 9.93 8.21 8.87
N TYR A 392 10.53 8.93 9.82
CA TYR A 392 10.86 8.34 11.13
C TYR A 392 9.59 8.05 11.94
N CYS A 393 8.63 8.97 11.98
CA CYS A 393 7.38 8.74 12.68
C CYS A 393 6.57 7.61 12.05
N SER A 394 6.58 7.47 10.71
CA SER A 394 5.94 6.33 10.04
C SER A 394 6.62 5.01 10.39
N LEU A 395 7.95 4.94 10.27
CA LEU A 395 8.71 3.72 10.53
C LEU A 395 8.60 3.27 11.99
N TYR A 396 8.83 4.19 12.93
CA TYR A 396 8.73 3.86 14.35
C TYR A 396 7.27 3.59 14.77
N GLY A 397 6.32 4.38 14.26
CA GLY A 397 4.91 4.18 14.54
C GLY A 397 4.42 2.79 14.11
N VAL A 398 4.65 2.40 12.85
CA VAL A 398 4.22 1.07 12.38
C VAL A 398 4.95 -0.05 13.09
N SER A 399 6.26 0.07 13.33
CA SER A 399 7.04 -0.95 14.04
C SER A 399 6.56 -1.13 15.48
N SER A 400 6.20 -0.03 16.17
CA SER A 400 5.64 -0.07 17.51
C SER A 400 4.25 -0.70 17.54
N ILE A 401 3.36 -0.40 16.58
CA ILE A 401 2.05 -1.06 16.46
C ILE A 401 2.24 -2.57 16.31
N VAL A 402 3.11 -2.99 15.40
CA VAL A 402 3.35 -4.41 15.13
C VAL A 402 3.91 -5.10 16.37
N LEU A 403 4.92 -4.52 17.01
CA LEU A 403 5.54 -5.08 18.21
C LEU A 403 4.53 -5.22 19.36
N CYS A 404 3.80 -4.15 19.68
CA CYS A 404 2.79 -4.17 20.72
C CYS A 404 1.65 -5.16 20.40
N ALA A 405 1.17 -5.18 19.13
CA ALA A 405 0.09 -6.07 18.75
C ALA A 405 0.53 -7.55 18.76
N VAL A 406 1.76 -7.87 18.36
CA VAL A 406 2.27 -9.26 18.43
C VAL A 406 2.47 -9.70 19.87
N ILE A 407 3.13 -8.91 20.70
CA ILE A 407 3.35 -9.23 22.11
C ILE A 407 2.02 -9.33 22.85
N GLY A 408 1.16 -8.30 22.71
CA GLY A 408 -0.15 -8.27 23.36
C GLY A 408 -1.09 -9.35 22.85
N GLY A 409 -1.02 -9.67 21.56
CA GLY A 409 -1.81 -10.73 20.97
C GLY A 409 -1.41 -12.13 21.44
N VAL A 410 -0.11 -12.41 21.59
CA VAL A 410 0.35 -13.70 22.15
C VAL A 410 -0.06 -13.81 23.62
N THR A 411 0.11 -12.77 24.43
CA THR A 411 -0.32 -12.79 25.84
C THR A 411 -1.85 -12.92 25.96
N GLN A 412 -2.61 -12.30 25.08
CA GLN A 412 -4.07 -12.47 25.01
C GLN A 412 -4.46 -13.90 24.65
N GLY A 413 -3.79 -14.50 23.65
CA GLY A 413 -4.04 -15.88 23.26
C GLY A 413 -3.73 -16.88 24.36
N GLN A 414 -2.64 -16.69 25.11
CA GLN A 414 -2.32 -17.49 26.30
C GLN A 414 -3.43 -17.36 27.38
N GLY A 415 -3.97 -16.15 27.57
CA GLY A 415 -5.06 -15.94 28.51
C GLY A 415 -6.39 -16.57 28.06
N ILE A 416 -6.64 -16.66 26.74
CA ILE A 416 -7.83 -17.35 26.21
C ILE A 416 -7.72 -18.88 26.38
N GLU A 417 -6.52 -19.45 26.27
CA GLU A 417 -6.25 -20.87 26.45
C GLU A 417 -6.28 -21.30 27.94
N ASP A 418 -6.03 -20.38 28.86
CA ASP A 418 -6.01 -20.66 30.30
C ASP A 418 -7.40 -20.47 30.92
N LEU A 419 -8.19 -21.54 30.94
CA LEU A 419 -9.52 -21.55 31.49
C LEU A 419 -9.57 -21.30 33.02
N SER A 420 -8.43 -21.29 33.73
CA SER A 420 -8.35 -21.01 35.16
C SER A 420 -8.39 -19.51 35.47
N GLN A 421 -8.12 -18.65 34.50
CA GLN A 421 -8.09 -17.19 34.67
C GLN A 421 -9.46 -16.56 34.38
N PRO A 422 -9.92 -15.60 35.22
CA PRO A 422 -11.09 -14.79 34.89
C PRO A 422 -10.87 -13.95 33.64
N PHE A 423 -11.91 -13.83 32.80
CA PHE A 423 -11.88 -13.00 31.58
C PHE A 423 -11.43 -11.55 31.86
N GLY A 424 -11.85 -10.97 32.98
CA GLY A 424 -11.48 -9.61 33.39
C GLY A 424 -9.96 -9.41 33.51
N THR A 425 -9.25 -10.39 34.09
CA THR A 425 -7.78 -10.34 34.20
C THR A 425 -7.08 -10.36 32.87
N MET A 426 -7.58 -11.17 31.93
CA MET A 426 -7.07 -11.22 30.56
C MET A 426 -7.34 -9.91 29.82
N ALA A 427 -8.55 -9.37 29.93
CA ALA A 427 -8.92 -8.09 29.30
C ALA A 427 -8.09 -6.92 29.83
N GLU A 428 -7.82 -6.88 31.13
CA GLU A 428 -6.98 -5.85 31.75
C GLU A 428 -5.53 -5.91 31.26
N ARG A 429 -4.92 -7.10 31.16
CA ARG A 429 -3.58 -7.27 30.58
C ARG A 429 -3.53 -6.85 29.12
N ALA A 430 -4.53 -7.19 28.32
CA ALA A 430 -4.64 -6.79 26.92
C ALA A 430 -4.77 -5.26 26.78
N SER A 431 -5.49 -4.59 27.71
CA SER A 431 -5.67 -3.14 27.68
C SER A 431 -4.36 -2.38 27.91
N GLN A 432 -3.46 -2.89 28.78
CA GLN A 432 -2.15 -2.27 29.03
C GLN A 432 -1.30 -2.18 27.76
N VAL A 433 -1.32 -3.21 26.93
CA VAL A 433 -0.64 -3.20 25.61
C VAL A 433 -1.34 -2.25 24.63
N GLY A 434 -2.65 -2.09 24.75
CA GLY A 434 -3.46 -1.18 23.95
C GLY A 434 -2.97 0.28 24.01
N TRP A 435 -2.46 0.75 25.14
CA TRP A 435 -1.87 2.08 25.28
C TRP A 435 -0.66 2.29 24.37
N GLY A 436 0.20 1.28 24.24
CA GLY A 436 1.35 1.32 23.34
C GLY A 436 0.91 1.45 21.86
N VAL A 437 -0.14 0.73 21.47
CA VAL A 437 -0.73 0.84 20.12
C VAL A 437 -1.30 2.24 19.89
N THR A 438 -2.01 2.81 20.85
CA THR A 438 -2.60 4.15 20.73
C THR A 438 -1.53 5.24 20.60
N LEU A 439 -0.45 5.16 21.41
CA LEU A 439 0.68 6.06 21.27
C LEU A 439 1.34 5.95 19.89
N ALA A 440 1.49 4.74 19.39
CA ALA A 440 2.05 4.52 18.06
C ALA A 440 1.15 5.09 16.94
N TRP A 441 -0.18 5.03 17.07
CA TRP A 441 -1.11 5.71 16.18
C TRP A 441 -0.97 7.23 16.23
N ALA A 442 -0.66 7.82 17.39
CA ALA A 442 -0.36 9.25 17.48
C ALA A 442 0.90 9.64 16.70
N PHE A 443 1.97 8.81 16.72
CA PHE A 443 3.13 9.01 15.86
C PHE A 443 2.77 8.94 14.37
N LEU A 444 1.94 7.98 13.97
CA LEU A 444 1.46 7.88 12.59
C LEU A 444 0.61 9.10 12.18
N LEU A 445 -0.20 9.62 13.10
CA LEU A 445 -0.98 10.85 12.84
C LEU A 445 -0.06 12.03 12.55
N ILE A 446 0.95 12.26 13.39
CA ILE A 446 1.94 13.33 13.18
C ILE A 446 2.64 13.16 11.83
N ALA A 447 3.10 11.94 11.51
CA ALA A 447 3.74 11.63 10.24
C ALA A 447 2.88 12.03 9.05
N ASN A 448 1.62 11.59 9.06
CA ASN A 448 0.73 11.73 7.92
C ASN A 448 0.10 13.13 7.81
N LEU A 449 -0.01 13.87 8.89
CA LEU A 449 -0.34 15.31 8.83
C LEU A 449 0.76 16.08 8.09
N PHE A 450 2.04 15.83 8.37
CA PHE A 450 3.13 16.43 7.60
C PHE A 450 3.11 16.02 6.13
N PHE A 451 2.82 14.75 5.84
CA PHE A 451 2.72 14.25 4.48
C PHE A 451 1.55 14.88 3.73
N CYS A 452 0.36 14.87 4.32
CA CYS A 452 -0.85 15.43 3.73
C CYS A 452 -0.68 16.93 3.46
N LEU A 453 -0.22 17.69 4.44
CA LEU A 453 0.07 19.12 4.28
C LEU A 453 1.08 19.35 3.15
N HIS A 454 2.16 18.60 3.13
CA HIS A 454 3.21 18.74 2.12
C HIS A 454 2.68 18.47 0.71
N LEU A 455 1.82 17.45 0.56
CA LEU A 455 1.22 17.09 -0.72
C LEU A 455 0.17 18.13 -1.16
N LEU A 456 -0.65 18.67 -0.25
CA LEU A 456 -1.59 19.75 -0.53
C LEU A 456 -0.85 21.03 -1.01
N LEU A 457 0.27 21.36 -0.39
CA LEU A 457 1.11 22.50 -0.82
C LEU A 457 1.72 22.26 -2.21
N MET A 458 2.10 21.03 -2.54
CA MET A 458 2.55 20.67 -3.90
C MET A 458 1.42 20.75 -4.91
N TRP A 459 0.21 20.30 -4.54
CA TRP A 459 -0.99 20.41 -5.37
C TRP A 459 -1.35 21.89 -5.66
N ALA A 460 -1.27 22.76 -4.64
CA ALA A 460 -1.46 24.20 -4.76
C ALA A 460 -0.30 24.93 -5.49
N ARG A 461 0.69 24.18 -6.00
CA ARG A 461 1.88 24.71 -6.67
C ARG A 461 2.74 25.65 -5.82
N LEU A 462 2.72 25.47 -4.52
CA LEU A 462 3.56 26.23 -3.57
C LEU A 462 4.93 25.59 -3.35
N GLY A 463 5.25 24.49 -4.04
CA GLY A 463 6.57 23.86 -4.02
C GLY A 463 7.68 24.82 -4.48
N ARG A 464 8.92 24.57 -4.05
CA ARG A 464 10.08 25.39 -4.40
C ARG A 464 10.36 25.30 -5.91
N ARG A 465 10.64 26.42 -6.53
CA ARG A 465 11.31 26.45 -7.86
C ARG A 465 12.78 26.35 -7.64
N SER A 466 13.44 25.32 -8.15
CA SER A 466 14.88 25.14 -8.08
C SER A 466 15.37 24.53 -9.37
N SER A 467 16.44 25.05 -9.90
CA SER A 467 17.19 24.44 -11.02
C SER A 467 17.94 23.17 -10.56
N HIS A 468 18.21 23.05 -9.25
CA HIS A 468 18.90 21.91 -8.67
C HIS A 468 18.08 21.32 -7.52
N PRO A 469 17.18 20.39 -7.80
CA PRO A 469 16.31 19.79 -6.79
C PRO A 469 17.11 19.04 -5.74
N THR A 470 17.06 19.55 -4.52
CA THR A 470 17.85 19.05 -3.40
C THR A 470 17.49 17.63 -2.96
N LEU A 471 16.30 17.15 -3.35
CA LEU A 471 15.80 15.81 -3.01
C LEU A 471 16.19 14.75 -4.05
N LEU A 472 16.68 15.20 -5.19
CA LEU A 472 17.01 14.33 -6.32
C LEU A 472 18.52 14.23 -6.55
N LYS A 473 19.35 14.82 -5.65
CA LYS A 473 20.79 14.70 -5.70
C LYS A 473 21.24 13.27 -5.46
N ALA A 474 21.38 12.52 -6.53
CA ALA A 474 22.27 11.38 -6.56
C ALA A 474 23.63 11.91 -7.10
N HIS A 475 24.56 12.23 -6.23
CA HIS A 475 25.93 12.54 -6.62
C HIS A 475 26.63 11.26 -7.11
N HIS A 476 26.21 10.76 -8.27
CA HIS A 476 26.99 9.79 -8.99
C HIS A 476 27.34 10.40 -10.35
N PRO A 477 28.59 10.83 -10.56
CA PRO A 477 29.04 11.34 -11.86
C PRO A 477 28.91 10.31 -12.99
N GLU A 478 28.71 9.04 -12.65
CA GLU A 478 28.51 7.93 -13.58
C GLU A 478 27.03 7.64 -13.92
N ASN A 479 26.09 8.41 -13.37
CA ASN A 479 24.67 8.22 -13.62
C ASN A 479 24.02 9.43 -14.31
N PRO A 480 24.24 9.63 -15.63
CA PRO A 480 23.63 10.72 -16.39
C PRO A 480 22.10 10.62 -16.46
N HIS A 481 21.52 9.47 -16.10
CA HIS A 481 20.07 9.24 -16.00
C HIS A 481 19.53 9.33 -14.58
N GLY A 482 20.35 9.78 -13.62
CA GLY A 482 19.92 10.06 -12.26
C GLY A 482 18.85 11.15 -12.19
N PRO A 483 18.23 11.31 -11.02
CA PRO A 483 17.18 12.31 -10.83
C PRO A 483 17.61 13.75 -11.17
N GLU A 484 18.90 14.09 -11.05
CA GLU A 484 19.42 15.43 -11.40
C GLU A 484 19.38 15.69 -12.91
N GLY A 485 19.87 14.77 -13.73
CA GLY A 485 19.83 14.93 -15.17
C GLY A 485 18.41 15.04 -15.73
N GLU A 486 17.43 14.37 -15.09
CA GLU A 486 16.03 14.51 -15.47
C GLU A 486 15.44 15.89 -15.13
N VAL A 487 15.85 16.50 -14.02
CA VAL A 487 15.23 17.76 -13.56
C VAL A 487 15.88 18.98 -14.19
N ASP A 488 17.18 18.97 -14.41
CA ASP A 488 17.87 20.04 -15.13
C ASP A 488 17.36 20.15 -16.58
N ASN A 489 17.08 19.01 -17.22
CA ASN A 489 16.49 18.96 -18.54
C ASN A 489 15.00 19.40 -18.57
N TYR A 490 14.26 19.28 -17.46
CA TYR A 490 12.90 19.82 -17.36
C TYR A 490 12.89 21.37 -17.28
N SER A 491 13.93 21.99 -16.73
CA SER A 491 14.04 23.44 -16.63
C SER A 491 14.40 24.08 -17.98
N SER A 492 15.22 23.43 -18.79
CA SER A 492 15.63 23.92 -20.12
C SER A 492 14.57 23.73 -21.21
N ALA A 493 13.66 22.76 -21.07
CA ALA A 493 12.58 22.52 -22.04
C ALA A 493 11.33 23.40 -21.82
N SER A 494 11.37 24.35 -20.87
CA SER A 494 10.24 25.21 -20.49
C SER A 494 10.50 26.71 -20.71
N ALA A 495 11.57 27.08 -21.41
CA ALA A 495 11.83 28.45 -21.88
C ALA A 495 11.16 28.76 -23.23
#